data_5e69316ed2d752ddf7f79503805216a8
#
_entry.id   5e69316ed2d752ddf7f79503805216a8
#
_cell.length_a   1.000
_cell.length_b   1.000
_cell.length_c   1.000
_cell.angle_alpha   90.00
_cell.angle_beta   90.00
_cell.angle_gamma   90.00
#
_symmetry.space_group_name_H-M   'P 1'
#
loop_
_entity.id
_entity.type
_entity.pdbx_description
1 polymer ?
#
loop_
_entity_poly.entity_id
_entity_poly.type
_entity_poly.pdbx_seq_one_letter_code
_entity_poly.pdbx_strand_id
1 'polypeptide(L)'
;VVKKPITDKFTEQRVHEIIMDLERWFPENEQLKEMRQMYIPKTAFMDLEVDVDDEGFPEAKDAKRPVNTASIVVEDTVYVLGLANLSQDEIKWIQEEIKKHCEKFDTDYKFVYRYHASEFSLLNDLFFNFIDKLECVTGWNWFGYDWPYLYNRAPKLGIDITSLSPTKTWFTYKPQDVAADNIKLPMHKCMYDYMELYKKHDRSISPKVSNKLDWVADKVLGVKKVEHQLGFKEMWEKQKKEYVFYNVIDSVLIREIDKKLKTSSVMFGLASLMNVPVLSTYSSTKSIEIVQAEYLYRENRVFPVVKKDKEKKEYEGAFVFSPIPGIYRNVYCLDYASLYPTTMRQFNISPDTLLFKDKNHIPKENEIKCTNGCVYTNEFEGFIPKILSDYFAKRKEYKKMMVKAQKEKYHLIDILKEREKKIKNNLQ
;
A
#
# COMPACT_ATOMS: atom_id res chain seq x y z
N VAL A 1 -7.06 -29.26 7.96
CA VAL A 1 -7.43 -29.29 9.39
C VAL A 1 -6.19 -28.90 10.19
N VAL A 2 -6.17 -27.68 10.72
CA VAL A 2 -5.06 -27.18 11.54
C VAL A 2 -5.09 -27.91 12.87
N LYS A 3 -4.21 -28.89 13.05
CA LYS A 3 -4.08 -29.68 14.30
C LYS A 3 -3.07 -29.10 15.29
N LYS A 4 -2.56 -27.88 15.11
CA LYS A 4 -1.70 -27.26 16.10
C LYS A 4 -2.46 -26.15 16.82
N PRO A 5 -2.38 -26.09 18.16
CA PRO A 5 -2.92 -24.95 18.88
C PRO A 5 -2.26 -23.67 18.37
N ILE A 6 -3.05 -22.62 18.26
CA ILE A 6 -2.53 -21.26 18.01
C ILE A 6 -1.61 -20.96 19.18
N THR A 7 -0.31 -20.95 18.93
CA THR A 7 0.69 -20.61 19.93
C THR A 7 0.95 -19.10 19.84
N ASP A 8 1.52 -18.49 20.88
CA ASP A 8 1.85 -17.04 21.00
C ASP A 8 2.69 -16.45 19.85
N LYS A 9 3.05 -17.28 18.86
CA LYS A 9 3.75 -16.88 17.64
C LYS A 9 2.85 -16.38 16.50
N PHE A 10 1.52 -16.50 16.64
CA PHE A 10 0.61 -15.97 15.63
C PHE A 10 0.35 -14.50 15.92
N THR A 11 0.86 -13.63 15.06
CA THR A 11 0.51 -12.21 15.04
C THR A 11 -0.96 -12.06 14.65
N GLU A 12 -1.58 -10.92 14.99
CA GLU A 12 -2.95 -10.59 14.55
C GLU A 12 -3.10 -10.69 13.02
N GLN A 13 -2.05 -10.32 12.27
CA GLN A 13 -2.00 -10.48 10.83
C GLN A 13 -2.13 -11.94 10.39
N ARG A 14 -1.42 -12.87 11.05
CA ARG A 14 -1.53 -14.30 10.74
C ARG A 14 -2.89 -14.86 11.06
N VAL A 15 -3.53 -14.36 12.13
CA VAL A 15 -4.93 -14.67 12.42
C VAL A 15 -5.82 -14.17 11.30
N HIS A 16 -5.59 -12.97 10.81
CA HIS A 16 -6.33 -12.41 9.67
C HIS A 16 -6.13 -13.23 8.38
N GLU A 17 -4.91 -13.63 8.05
CA GLU A 17 -4.63 -14.51 6.90
C GLU A 17 -5.32 -15.87 7.04
N ILE A 18 -5.32 -16.45 8.25
CA ILE A 18 -6.06 -17.71 8.53
C ILE A 18 -7.57 -17.49 8.34
N ILE A 19 -8.12 -16.36 8.79
CA ILE A 19 -9.52 -16.01 8.60
C ILE A 19 -9.84 -15.88 7.11
N MET A 20 -8.95 -15.23 6.33
CA MET A 20 -9.09 -15.11 4.88
C MET A 20 -9.10 -16.49 4.19
N ASP A 21 -8.21 -17.40 4.61
CA ASP A 21 -8.16 -18.75 4.09
C ASP A 21 -9.42 -19.56 4.51
N LEU A 22 -9.85 -19.43 5.76
CA LEU A 22 -11.09 -20.07 6.24
C LEU A 22 -12.32 -19.55 5.49
N GLU A 23 -12.40 -18.25 5.21
CA GLU A 23 -13.49 -17.67 4.42
C GLU A 23 -13.49 -18.18 2.98
N ARG A 24 -12.31 -18.43 2.40
CA ARG A 24 -12.19 -19.06 1.08
C ARG A 24 -12.78 -20.48 1.04
N TRP A 25 -12.63 -21.24 2.15
CA TRP A 25 -13.21 -22.58 2.30
C TRP A 25 -14.67 -22.56 2.76
N PHE A 26 -15.08 -21.51 3.50
CA PHE A 26 -16.42 -21.36 4.08
C PHE A 26 -16.99 -19.97 3.73
N PRO A 27 -17.28 -19.69 2.45
CA PRO A 27 -17.62 -18.35 1.97
C PRO A 27 -18.94 -17.79 2.53
N GLU A 28 -19.83 -18.67 3.00
CA GLU A 28 -21.14 -18.27 3.55
C GLU A 28 -21.10 -17.93 5.05
N ASN A 29 -19.93 -18.00 5.68
CA ASN A 29 -19.81 -17.71 7.10
C ASN A 29 -19.73 -16.20 7.35
N GLU A 30 -20.82 -15.59 7.81
CA GLU A 30 -20.92 -14.15 8.05
C GLU A 30 -19.97 -13.66 9.15
N GLN A 31 -19.70 -14.49 10.19
CA GLN A 31 -18.76 -14.09 11.27
C GLN A 31 -17.34 -13.92 10.74
N LEU A 32 -16.89 -14.80 9.81
CA LEU A 32 -15.58 -14.66 9.17
C LEU A 32 -15.50 -13.41 8.30
N LYS A 33 -16.58 -13.04 7.60
CA LYS A 33 -16.65 -11.80 6.83
C LYS A 33 -16.57 -10.56 7.70
N GLU A 34 -17.29 -10.55 8.82
CA GLU A 34 -17.23 -9.43 9.78
C GLU A 34 -15.84 -9.28 10.39
N MET A 35 -15.21 -10.36 10.83
CA MET A 35 -13.85 -10.35 11.39
C MET A 35 -12.84 -9.79 10.39
N ARG A 36 -12.92 -10.18 9.12
CA ARG A 36 -12.06 -9.66 8.06
C ARG A 36 -12.21 -8.16 7.84
N GLN A 37 -13.44 -7.64 7.83
CA GLN A 37 -13.73 -6.24 7.55
C GLN A 37 -13.26 -5.29 8.66
N MET A 38 -13.10 -5.79 9.86
CA MET A 38 -12.72 -4.99 11.04
C MET A 38 -11.21 -4.87 11.22
N TYR A 39 -10.41 -5.66 10.50
CA TYR A 39 -8.97 -5.72 10.75
C TYR A 39 -8.14 -4.86 9.80
N ILE A 40 -7.32 -3.98 10.38
CA ILE A 40 -6.27 -3.23 9.68
C ILE A 40 -4.95 -3.53 10.38
N PRO A 41 -3.95 -4.12 9.69
CA PRO A 41 -2.67 -4.49 10.31
C PRO A 41 -1.93 -3.28 10.88
N LYS A 42 -1.32 -3.44 12.05
CA LYS A 42 -0.38 -2.46 12.59
C LYS A 42 0.85 -2.40 11.71
N THR A 43 1.09 -1.23 11.14
CA THR A 43 2.20 -1.02 10.20
C THR A 43 3.37 -0.33 10.88
N ALA A 44 4.55 -0.88 10.70
CA ALA A 44 5.80 -0.25 11.04
C ALA A 44 6.39 0.47 9.83
N PHE A 45 6.76 1.74 10.02
CA PHE A 45 7.43 2.56 9.03
C PHE A 45 8.91 2.59 9.36
N MET A 46 9.75 2.16 8.44
CA MET A 46 11.18 1.94 8.68
C MET A 46 12.03 2.70 7.68
N ASP A 47 13.21 3.04 8.13
CA ASP A 47 14.27 3.63 7.32
C ASP A 47 15.63 3.18 7.84
N LEU A 48 16.60 2.98 6.93
CA LEU A 48 17.94 2.51 7.24
C LEU A 48 18.98 3.52 6.80
N GLU A 49 20.00 3.67 7.64
CA GLU A 49 21.21 4.37 7.23
C GLU A 49 22.41 3.41 7.26
N VAL A 50 23.10 3.37 6.14
CA VAL A 50 24.28 2.52 5.94
C VAL A 50 25.54 3.35 5.91
N ASP A 51 26.66 2.73 6.22
CA ASP A 51 27.97 3.36 6.09
C ASP A 51 28.26 3.68 4.62
N VAL A 52 28.80 4.86 4.37
CA VAL A 52 29.05 5.41 3.05
C VAL A 52 30.55 5.66 2.88
N ASP A 53 31.13 5.28 1.77
CA ASP A 53 32.51 5.60 1.41
C ASP A 53 32.60 6.78 0.42
N ASP A 54 33.79 7.00 -0.10
CA ASP A 54 34.06 8.08 -1.05
C ASP A 54 33.43 7.81 -2.44
N GLU A 55 33.02 6.55 -2.72
CA GLU A 55 32.33 6.14 -3.94
C GLU A 55 30.81 6.41 -3.86
N GLY A 56 30.28 6.70 -2.66
CA GLY A 56 28.87 6.98 -2.41
C GLY A 56 28.12 5.82 -1.72
N PHE A 57 26.81 5.77 -1.90
CA PHE A 57 25.97 4.74 -1.29
C PHE A 57 26.22 3.37 -1.92
N PRO A 58 26.44 2.31 -1.10
CA PRO A 58 26.65 0.95 -1.61
C PRO A 58 25.39 0.41 -2.27
N GLU A 59 25.56 -0.36 -3.35
CA GLU A 59 24.43 -1.01 -4.00
C GLU A 59 23.77 -2.06 -3.08
N ALA A 60 22.43 -2.07 -3.03
CA ALA A 60 21.67 -2.98 -2.16
C ALA A 60 21.94 -4.46 -2.46
N LYS A 61 22.19 -4.82 -3.73
CA LYS A 61 22.53 -6.20 -4.11
C LYS A 61 23.87 -6.65 -3.54
N ASP A 62 24.82 -5.73 -3.41
CA ASP A 62 26.14 -6.02 -2.90
C ASP A 62 26.23 -5.92 -1.37
N ALA A 63 25.44 -5.04 -0.75
CA ALA A 63 25.35 -4.81 0.70
C ALA A 63 26.73 -4.90 1.41
N LYS A 64 27.73 -4.15 0.88
CA LYS A 64 29.14 -4.26 1.31
C LYS A 64 29.42 -3.58 2.65
N ARG A 65 28.68 -2.53 2.97
CA ARG A 65 28.94 -1.68 4.13
C ARG A 65 28.02 -2.02 5.30
N PRO A 66 28.40 -1.72 6.52
CA PRO A 66 27.56 -1.97 7.69
C PRO A 66 26.33 -1.05 7.72
N VAL A 67 25.26 -1.55 8.32
CA VAL A 67 24.11 -0.75 8.72
C VAL A 67 24.45 -0.02 10.01
N ASN A 68 24.44 1.30 9.99
CA ASN A 68 24.78 2.15 11.12
C ASN A 68 23.61 2.38 12.08
N THR A 69 22.41 2.55 11.51
CA THR A 69 21.19 2.76 12.29
C THR A 69 19.97 2.32 11.52
N ALA A 70 18.94 1.90 12.23
CA ALA A 70 17.62 1.56 11.73
C ALA A 70 16.56 2.25 12.59
N SER A 71 15.74 3.10 12.01
CA SER A 71 14.60 3.72 12.67
C SER A 71 13.30 2.99 12.33
N ILE A 72 12.43 2.85 13.32
CA ILE A 72 11.20 2.07 13.23
C ILE A 72 10.10 2.84 13.95
N VAL A 73 9.10 3.31 13.23
CA VAL A 73 7.94 4.00 13.80
C VAL A 73 6.75 3.04 13.81
N VAL A 74 6.28 2.76 15.01
CA VAL A 74 5.06 1.96 15.24
C VAL A 74 4.10 2.78 16.08
N GLU A 75 2.93 3.08 15.56
CA GLU A 75 1.97 3.99 16.20
C GLU A 75 2.62 5.34 16.54
N ASP A 76 2.75 5.68 17.81
CA ASP A 76 3.35 6.92 18.30
C ASP A 76 4.70 6.69 18.99
N THR A 77 5.36 5.57 18.69
CA THR A 77 6.67 5.26 19.25
C THR A 77 7.71 5.09 18.15
N VAL A 78 8.81 5.80 18.29
CA VAL A 78 10.00 5.69 17.45
C VAL A 78 11.03 4.85 18.17
N TYR A 79 11.35 3.69 17.64
CA TYR A 79 12.49 2.88 18.06
C TYR A 79 13.65 3.12 17.11
N VAL A 80 14.85 3.24 17.68
CA VAL A 80 16.09 3.30 16.89
C VAL A 80 17.06 2.28 17.41
N LEU A 81 17.55 1.44 16.51
CA LEU A 81 18.66 0.52 16.74
C LEU A 81 19.90 1.13 16.11
N GLY A 82 20.94 1.41 16.87
CA GLY A 82 22.09 2.12 16.35
C GLY A 82 23.43 1.64 16.91
N LEU A 83 24.48 1.84 16.10
CA LEU A 83 25.88 1.57 16.49
C LEU A 83 26.53 2.78 17.20
N ALA A 84 25.87 3.93 17.20
CA ALA A 84 26.36 5.12 17.89
C ALA A 84 26.18 4.96 19.40
N ASN A 85 27.27 5.03 20.16
CA ASN A 85 27.19 5.08 21.62
C ASN A 85 26.84 6.51 22.07
N LEU A 86 25.53 6.79 22.13
CA LEU A 86 25.01 8.11 22.51
C LEU A 86 24.89 8.24 24.02
N SER A 87 25.28 9.39 24.55
CA SER A 87 25.04 9.78 25.94
C SER A 87 23.56 10.05 26.21
N GLN A 88 23.16 10.05 27.49
CA GLN A 88 21.78 10.36 27.87
C GLN A 88 21.35 11.78 27.43
N ASP A 89 22.29 12.73 27.44
CA ASP A 89 22.02 14.11 27.01
C ASP A 89 21.79 14.18 25.49
N GLU A 90 22.54 13.40 24.70
CA GLU A 90 22.33 13.32 23.24
C GLU A 90 21.00 12.64 22.91
N ILE A 91 20.63 11.58 23.62
CA ILE A 91 19.32 10.90 23.47
C ILE A 91 18.19 11.89 23.81
N LYS A 92 18.32 12.64 24.90
CA LYS A 92 17.36 13.67 25.29
C LYS A 92 17.26 14.78 24.25
N TRP A 93 18.40 15.24 23.70
CA TRP A 93 18.42 16.22 22.64
C TRP A 93 17.65 15.73 21.39
N ILE A 94 17.86 14.48 20.96
CA ILE A 94 17.12 13.88 19.83
C ILE A 94 15.62 13.91 20.12
N GLN A 95 15.20 13.51 21.32
CA GLN A 95 13.78 13.50 21.69
C GLN A 95 13.16 14.91 21.66
N GLU A 96 13.90 15.92 22.12
CA GLU A 96 13.46 17.32 22.07
C GLU A 96 13.36 17.83 20.63
N GLU A 97 14.33 17.48 19.75
CA GLU A 97 14.30 17.86 18.34
C GLU A 97 13.18 17.16 17.58
N ILE A 98 12.90 15.86 17.84
CA ILE A 98 11.73 15.17 17.29
C ILE A 98 10.45 15.93 17.67
N LYS A 99 10.30 16.30 18.96
CA LYS A 99 9.13 17.04 19.43
C LYS A 99 8.96 18.37 18.71
N LYS A 100 10.03 19.15 18.59
CA LYS A 100 10.01 20.43 17.86
C LYS A 100 9.65 20.27 16.39
N HIS A 101 10.26 19.27 15.71
CA HIS A 101 10.00 19.01 14.30
C HIS A 101 8.56 18.53 14.05
N CYS A 102 8.01 17.80 15.02
CA CYS A 102 6.68 17.22 14.97
C CYS A 102 5.57 18.09 15.58
N GLU A 103 5.86 19.31 16.07
CA GLU A 103 4.86 20.22 16.64
C GLU A 103 3.67 20.49 15.70
N LYS A 104 3.88 20.43 14.39
CA LYS A 104 2.84 20.59 13.37
C LYS A 104 1.95 19.36 13.20
N PHE A 105 2.37 18.22 13.74
CA PHE A 105 1.63 16.97 13.68
C PHE A 105 0.90 16.78 15.01
N ASP A 106 -0.32 16.32 14.93
CA ASP A 106 -1.09 15.97 16.14
C ASP A 106 -0.64 14.60 16.69
N THR A 107 0.69 14.49 16.97
CA THR A 107 1.33 13.25 17.44
C THR A 107 2.47 13.61 18.38
N ASP A 108 2.43 13.06 19.59
CA ASP A 108 3.53 13.14 20.57
C ASP A 108 4.33 11.83 20.53
N TYR A 109 5.45 11.85 19.81
CA TYR A 109 6.28 10.67 19.61
C TYR A 109 7.10 10.33 20.85
N LYS A 110 6.99 9.09 21.31
CA LYS A 110 7.92 8.50 22.28
C LYS A 110 9.16 8.04 21.56
N PHE A 111 10.33 8.32 22.10
CA PHE A 111 11.62 7.93 21.52
C PHE A 111 12.33 6.87 22.37
N VAL A 112 12.77 5.78 21.76
CA VAL A 112 13.49 4.68 22.40
C VAL A 112 14.73 4.37 21.59
N TYR A 113 15.89 4.66 22.14
CA TYR A 113 17.18 4.33 21.53
C TYR A 113 17.77 3.04 22.13
N ARG A 114 18.20 2.12 21.26
CA ARG A 114 18.91 0.88 21.62
C ARG A 114 20.30 0.88 21.02
N TYR A 115 21.31 1.00 21.87
CA TYR A 115 22.69 0.89 21.45
C TYR A 115 23.08 -0.57 21.21
N HIS A 116 23.79 -0.83 20.14
CA HIS A 116 24.36 -2.11 19.78
C HIS A 116 25.86 -1.98 19.57
N ALA A 117 26.65 -2.84 20.22
CA ALA A 117 28.11 -2.83 20.12
C ALA A 117 28.62 -3.38 18.78
N SER A 118 27.77 -4.06 18.01
CA SER A 118 28.11 -4.61 16.69
C SER A 118 26.90 -4.61 15.76
N GLU A 119 27.16 -4.55 14.46
CA GLU A 119 26.14 -4.67 13.42
C GLU A 119 25.37 -6.00 13.51
N PHE A 120 26.07 -7.10 13.82
CA PHE A 120 25.43 -8.40 14.04
C PHE A 120 24.33 -8.31 15.10
N SER A 121 24.62 -7.68 16.25
CA SER A 121 23.65 -7.51 17.33
C SER A 121 22.50 -6.61 16.90
N LEU A 122 22.77 -5.52 16.16
CA LEU A 122 21.77 -4.62 15.64
C LEU A 122 20.82 -5.33 14.68
N LEU A 123 21.34 -6.01 13.66
CA LEU A 123 20.51 -6.69 12.68
C LEU A 123 19.77 -7.91 13.25
N ASN A 124 20.38 -8.60 14.22
CA ASN A 124 19.71 -9.69 14.92
C ASN A 124 18.49 -9.17 15.73
N ASP A 125 18.63 -8.03 16.43
CA ASP A 125 17.51 -7.38 17.12
C ASP A 125 16.45 -6.89 16.11
N LEU A 126 16.88 -6.26 15.01
CA LEU A 126 15.99 -5.80 13.95
C LEU A 126 15.15 -6.93 13.34
N PHE A 127 15.77 -8.04 12.96
CA PHE A 127 15.07 -9.15 12.33
C PHE A 127 14.14 -9.88 13.28
N PHE A 128 14.59 -10.22 14.50
CA PHE A 128 13.88 -11.17 15.36
C PHE A 128 13.04 -10.52 16.45
N ASN A 129 13.36 -9.28 16.86
CA ASN A 129 12.55 -8.56 17.85
C ASN A 129 11.64 -7.50 17.23
N PHE A 130 11.89 -7.09 15.97
CA PHE A 130 11.02 -6.17 15.25
C PHE A 130 10.38 -6.83 14.02
N ILE A 131 11.11 -7.07 12.94
CA ILE A 131 10.52 -7.54 11.69
C ILE A 131 9.72 -8.83 11.89
N ASP A 132 10.21 -9.80 12.66
CA ASP A 132 9.49 -11.06 12.94
C ASP A 132 8.19 -10.83 13.73
N LYS A 133 8.19 -9.90 14.68
CA LYS A 133 7.04 -9.66 15.57
C LYS A 133 6.04 -8.66 15.05
N LEU A 134 6.45 -7.79 14.13
CA LEU A 134 5.57 -6.79 13.52
C LEU A 134 4.69 -7.41 12.46
N GLU A 135 3.44 -6.98 12.40
CA GLU A 135 2.46 -7.49 11.44
C GLU A 135 2.76 -7.06 10.02
N CYS A 136 3.08 -5.78 9.87
CA CYS A 136 3.33 -5.18 8.57
C CYS A 136 4.52 -4.22 8.63
N VAL A 137 5.36 -4.25 7.61
CA VAL A 137 6.55 -3.40 7.50
C VAL A 137 6.58 -2.68 6.17
N THR A 138 6.92 -1.41 6.20
CA THR A 138 7.07 -0.56 5.01
C THR A 138 8.14 0.50 5.22
N GLY A 139 8.60 1.08 4.13
CA GLY A 139 9.53 2.20 4.10
C GLY A 139 9.40 2.96 2.77
N TRP A 140 10.15 4.05 2.63
CA TRP A 140 10.20 4.80 1.39
C TRP A 140 11.22 4.18 0.44
N ASN A 141 10.80 3.72 -0.71
CA ASN A 141 11.63 2.94 -1.62
C ASN A 141 12.12 1.61 -0.98
N TRP A 142 11.31 1.06 -0.09
CA TRP A 142 11.60 -0.13 0.71
C TRP A 142 12.07 -1.32 -0.12
N PHE A 143 11.45 -1.53 -1.27
CA PHE A 143 11.80 -2.61 -2.19
C PHE A 143 12.95 -2.26 -3.14
N GLY A 144 13.25 -0.97 -3.30
CA GLY A 144 14.35 -0.52 -4.13
C GLY A 144 15.70 -0.53 -3.40
N TYR A 145 15.70 -0.39 -2.07
CA TYR A 145 16.94 -0.28 -1.32
C TYR A 145 16.95 -1.04 0.01
N ASP A 146 16.15 -0.65 0.99
CA ASP A 146 16.28 -1.09 2.39
C ASP A 146 16.14 -2.60 2.56
N TRP A 147 15.03 -3.16 2.07
CA TRP A 147 14.80 -4.59 2.19
C TRP A 147 15.81 -5.44 1.42
N PRO A 148 16.13 -5.17 0.14
CA PRO A 148 17.20 -5.86 -0.57
C PRO A 148 18.55 -5.75 0.14
N TYR A 149 18.87 -4.58 0.74
CA TYR A 149 20.09 -4.41 1.50
C TYR A 149 20.14 -5.34 2.71
N LEU A 150 19.10 -5.33 3.54
CA LEU A 150 18.98 -6.20 4.70
C LEU A 150 19.04 -7.69 4.33
N TYR A 151 18.30 -8.06 3.27
CA TYR A 151 18.27 -9.44 2.79
C TYR A 151 19.65 -9.94 2.34
N ASN A 152 20.42 -9.10 1.64
CA ASN A 152 21.75 -9.44 1.16
C ASN A 152 22.84 -9.28 2.23
N ARG A 153 22.61 -8.45 3.25
CA ARG A 153 23.55 -8.23 4.38
C ARG A 153 23.50 -9.33 5.41
N ALA A 154 22.34 -9.86 5.73
CA ALA A 154 22.17 -10.89 6.75
C ALA A 154 23.09 -12.12 6.59
N PRO A 155 23.19 -12.76 5.40
CA PRO A 155 24.07 -13.90 5.20
C PRO A 155 25.55 -13.57 5.40
N LYS A 156 25.97 -12.34 5.08
CA LYS A 156 27.37 -11.91 5.25
C LYS A 156 27.79 -11.84 6.70
N LEU A 157 26.82 -11.65 7.57
CA LEU A 157 26.99 -11.64 9.03
C LEU A 157 26.66 -13.00 9.67
N GLY A 158 26.31 -14.02 8.88
CA GLY A 158 25.90 -15.32 9.39
C GLY A 158 24.52 -15.33 10.05
N ILE A 159 23.65 -14.35 9.76
CA ILE A 159 22.28 -14.28 10.29
C ILE A 159 21.34 -15.08 9.39
N ASP A 160 20.72 -16.13 9.93
CA ASP A 160 19.72 -16.92 9.22
C ASP A 160 18.33 -16.30 9.40
N ILE A 161 17.85 -15.63 8.35
CA ILE A 161 16.55 -14.98 8.31
C ILE A 161 15.42 -15.88 7.76
N THR A 162 15.68 -17.16 7.51
CA THR A 162 14.65 -18.07 6.96
C THR A 162 13.45 -18.22 7.89
N SER A 163 13.65 -18.06 9.19
CA SER A 163 12.59 -18.11 10.22
C SER A 163 11.63 -16.93 10.19
N LEU A 164 11.92 -15.83 9.47
CA LEU A 164 10.95 -14.74 9.25
C LEU A 164 9.68 -15.23 8.53
N SER A 165 9.78 -16.32 7.79
CA SER A 165 8.60 -17.05 7.33
C SER A 165 8.32 -18.24 8.25
N PRO A 166 7.15 -18.32 8.90
CA PRO A 166 6.80 -19.45 9.77
C PRO A 166 6.88 -20.81 9.09
N THR A 167 6.61 -20.83 7.79
CA THR A 167 6.67 -22.03 6.95
C THR A 167 8.03 -22.20 6.30
N LYS A 168 9.00 -21.30 6.58
CA LYS A 168 10.31 -21.21 5.92
C LYS A 168 10.22 -21.10 4.40
N THR A 169 9.09 -20.62 3.89
CA THR A 169 8.84 -20.42 2.46
C THR A 169 8.97 -18.94 2.10
N TRP A 170 9.52 -18.69 0.93
CA TRP A 170 9.74 -17.36 0.39
C TRP A 170 9.22 -17.30 -1.03
N PHE A 171 8.67 -16.16 -1.42
CA PHE A 171 8.24 -15.94 -2.79
C PHE A 171 9.05 -14.84 -3.46
N THR A 172 9.04 -14.85 -4.78
CA THR A 172 9.72 -13.84 -5.59
C THR A 172 8.71 -12.79 -6.03
N TYR A 173 8.94 -11.56 -5.65
CA TYR A 173 8.16 -10.40 -6.06
C TYR A 173 8.96 -9.56 -7.04
N LYS A 174 8.31 -9.12 -8.13
CA LYS A 174 8.87 -8.18 -9.09
C LYS A 174 8.06 -6.87 -9.00
N PRO A 175 8.64 -5.80 -8.48
CA PRO A 175 8.00 -4.49 -8.48
C PRO A 175 7.70 -4.01 -9.90
N GLN A 176 6.61 -3.26 -10.08
CA GLN A 176 6.19 -2.84 -11.43
C GLN A 176 7.07 -1.73 -12.01
N ASP A 177 7.49 -0.79 -11.16
CA ASP A 177 8.15 0.46 -11.59
C ASP A 177 9.63 0.53 -11.22
N VAL A 178 10.19 -0.50 -10.61
CA VAL A 178 11.59 -0.49 -10.20
C VAL A 178 12.40 -1.30 -11.20
N ALA A 179 13.49 -0.72 -11.69
CA ALA A 179 14.52 -1.43 -12.46
C ALA A 179 15.25 -2.49 -11.60
N ALA A 180 14.73 -2.75 -10.39
CA ALA A 180 15.28 -3.68 -9.44
C ALA A 180 15.07 -5.13 -9.87
N ASP A 181 16.02 -5.94 -9.50
CA ASP A 181 15.96 -7.39 -9.58
C ASP A 181 14.79 -7.97 -8.79
N ASN A 182 14.49 -9.22 -9.02
CA ASN A 182 13.49 -9.95 -8.26
C ASN A 182 13.79 -9.90 -6.76
N ILE A 183 12.79 -9.49 -5.96
CA ILE A 183 12.91 -9.37 -4.52
C ILE A 183 12.39 -10.63 -3.86
N LYS A 184 13.11 -11.15 -2.88
CA LYS A 184 12.68 -12.27 -2.05
C LYS A 184 11.95 -11.75 -0.83
N LEU A 185 10.71 -12.19 -0.65
CA LEU A 185 9.87 -11.82 0.49
C LEU A 185 9.45 -13.07 1.27
N PRO A 186 9.42 -13.01 2.61
CA PRO A 186 8.95 -14.14 3.42
C PRO A 186 7.44 -14.30 3.27
N MET A 187 6.98 -15.56 3.10
CA MET A 187 5.55 -15.86 3.10
C MET A 187 4.94 -15.53 4.48
N HIS A 188 3.68 -15.14 4.47
CA HIS A 188 2.91 -14.79 5.67
C HIS A 188 3.45 -13.57 6.46
N LYS A 189 4.30 -12.74 5.83
CA LYS A 189 4.71 -11.44 6.34
C LYS A 189 4.25 -10.35 5.37
N CYS A 190 3.53 -9.36 5.87
CA CYS A 190 3.15 -8.22 5.06
C CYS A 190 4.33 -7.25 4.95
N MET A 191 4.83 -7.09 3.74
CA MET A 191 5.81 -6.07 3.41
C MET A 191 5.34 -5.36 2.14
N TYR A 192 5.46 -4.04 2.12
CA TYR A 192 5.11 -3.24 0.95
C TYR A 192 5.97 -1.99 0.87
N ASP A 193 6.06 -1.41 -0.32
CA ASP A 193 6.81 -0.17 -0.58
C ASP A 193 5.87 1.03 -0.54
N TYR A 194 6.12 1.95 0.39
CA TYR A 194 5.24 3.11 0.56
C TYR A 194 5.36 4.10 -0.60
N MET A 195 6.53 4.25 -1.21
CA MET A 195 6.71 5.12 -2.38
C MET A 195 5.89 4.61 -3.58
N GLU A 196 5.90 3.29 -3.84
CA GLU A 196 5.07 2.70 -4.89
C GLU A 196 3.58 2.90 -4.60
N LEU A 197 3.18 2.70 -3.35
CA LEU A 197 1.81 2.92 -2.90
C LEU A 197 1.39 4.38 -3.11
N TYR A 198 2.23 5.32 -2.70
CA TYR A 198 2.01 6.75 -2.91
C TYR A 198 1.86 7.08 -4.40
N LYS A 199 2.78 6.62 -5.25
CA LYS A 199 2.71 6.82 -6.71
C LYS A 199 1.39 6.35 -7.30
N LYS A 200 0.87 5.22 -6.86
CA LYS A 200 -0.38 4.65 -7.35
C LYS A 200 -1.59 5.50 -6.95
N HIS A 201 -1.60 6.05 -5.75
CA HIS A 201 -2.74 6.76 -5.20
C HIS A 201 -2.65 8.28 -5.35
N ASP A 202 -1.50 8.83 -5.75
CA ASP A 202 -1.36 10.26 -6.04
C ASP A 202 -2.12 10.62 -7.31
N ARG A 203 -3.27 11.28 -7.11
CA ARG A 203 -4.17 11.77 -8.17
C ARG A 203 -3.92 13.23 -8.52
N SER A 204 -2.78 13.79 -8.17
CA SER A 204 -2.48 15.18 -8.53
C SER A 204 -2.42 15.36 -10.05
N ILE A 205 -3.10 16.39 -10.53
CA ILE A 205 -3.21 16.72 -11.97
C ILE A 205 -1.88 17.27 -12.50
N SER A 206 -1.04 17.79 -11.62
CA SER A 206 0.27 18.34 -11.99
C SER A 206 1.26 17.22 -12.34
N PRO A 207 2.13 17.44 -13.34
CA PRO A 207 3.22 16.50 -13.61
C PRO A 207 4.00 16.20 -12.34
N LYS A 208 4.27 14.94 -12.07
CA LYS A 208 5.09 14.53 -10.92
C LYS A 208 6.50 15.07 -11.12
N VAL A 209 6.88 16.04 -10.34
CA VAL A 209 8.23 16.65 -10.41
C VAL A 209 9.27 15.72 -9.78
N SER A 210 8.91 15.06 -8.67
CA SER A 210 9.82 14.15 -7.94
C SER A 210 9.03 13.15 -7.08
N ASN A 211 9.62 11.97 -6.86
CA ASN A 211 9.16 10.99 -5.89
C ASN A 211 10.08 10.89 -4.66
N LYS A 212 10.99 11.85 -4.48
CA LYS A 212 11.83 11.90 -3.28
C LYS A 212 10.97 12.21 -2.06
N LEU A 213 11.30 11.59 -0.92
CA LEU A 213 10.56 11.76 0.33
C LEU A 213 10.43 13.24 0.72
N ASP A 214 11.50 14.02 0.58
CA ASP A 214 11.50 15.46 0.87
C ASP A 214 10.43 16.24 0.11
N TRP A 215 10.37 15.98 -1.21
CA TRP A 215 9.41 16.68 -2.06
C TRP A 215 7.97 16.29 -1.70
N VAL A 216 7.74 15.00 -1.42
CA VAL A 216 6.41 14.51 -1.04
C VAL A 216 6.01 15.02 0.34
N ALA A 217 6.94 15.06 1.30
CA ALA A 217 6.70 15.59 2.64
C ALA A 217 6.35 17.09 2.58
N ASP A 218 7.08 17.89 1.80
CA ASP A 218 6.75 19.31 1.61
C ASP A 218 5.36 19.48 0.97
N LYS A 219 5.09 18.75 -0.11
CA LYS A 219 3.80 18.78 -0.80
C LYS A 219 2.61 18.34 0.08
N VAL A 220 2.78 17.25 0.82
CA VAL A 220 1.69 16.65 1.60
C VAL A 220 1.56 17.28 2.98
N LEU A 221 2.68 17.45 3.68
CA LEU A 221 2.70 17.88 5.09
C LEU A 221 3.01 19.37 5.24
N GLY A 222 3.61 20.02 4.24
CA GLY A 222 4.14 21.37 4.33
C GLY A 222 5.38 21.45 5.22
N VAL A 223 6.15 20.38 5.31
CA VAL A 223 7.36 20.26 6.11
C VAL A 223 8.52 19.89 5.20
N LYS A 224 9.58 20.68 5.25
CA LYS A 224 10.84 20.36 4.56
C LYS A 224 11.66 19.40 5.41
N LYS A 225 12.43 18.56 4.75
CA LYS A 225 13.41 17.68 5.40
C LYS A 225 14.47 18.52 6.13
N VAL A 226 15.10 17.92 7.13
CA VAL A 226 16.21 18.54 7.84
C VAL A 226 17.39 18.70 6.87
N GLU A 227 17.81 19.94 6.63
CA GLU A 227 18.99 20.20 5.82
C GLU A 227 20.25 19.91 6.63
N HIS A 228 21.17 19.17 6.05
CA HIS A 228 22.49 18.93 6.63
C HIS A 228 23.58 19.55 5.77
N GLN A 229 24.59 20.13 6.43
CA GLN A 229 25.71 20.80 5.75
C GLN A 229 26.85 19.83 5.40
N LEU A 230 26.92 18.69 6.11
CA LEU A 230 27.96 17.68 5.96
C LEU A 230 27.47 16.52 5.10
N GLY A 231 28.38 15.83 4.41
CA GLY A 231 28.09 14.55 3.77
C GLY A 231 27.78 13.44 4.80
N PHE A 232 27.07 12.38 4.39
CA PHE A 232 26.66 11.29 5.28
C PHE A 232 27.84 10.64 6.04
N LYS A 233 28.98 10.43 5.37
CA LYS A 233 30.21 9.92 5.97
C LYS A 233 30.70 10.82 7.11
N GLU A 234 30.84 12.09 6.81
CA GLU A 234 31.30 13.09 7.78
C GLU A 234 30.32 13.27 8.95
N MET A 235 29.02 13.22 8.67
CA MET A 235 27.99 13.30 9.69
C MET A 235 28.04 12.07 10.63
N TRP A 236 28.26 10.88 10.10
CA TRP A 236 28.45 9.67 10.90
C TRP A 236 29.71 9.73 11.79
N GLU A 237 30.81 10.29 11.27
CA GLU A 237 32.06 10.42 12.03
C GLU A 237 31.99 11.50 13.11
N LYS A 238 31.39 12.66 12.82
CA LYS A 238 31.50 13.87 13.65
C LYS A 238 30.20 14.28 14.36
N GLN A 239 29.03 13.88 13.84
CA GLN A 239 27.72 14.35 14.29
C GLN A 239 26.73 13.16 14.42
N LYS A 240 27.05 12.21 15.28
CA LYS A 240 26.29 10.96 15.39
C LYS A 240 24.84 11.15 15.84
N LYS A 241 24.57 12.10 16.74
CA LYS A 241 23.20 12.37 17.20
C LYS A 241 22.36 13.00 16.09
N GLU A 242 22.93 13.90 15.28
CA GLU A 242 22.28 14.51 14.12
C GLU A 242 22.02 13.44 13.03
N TYR A 243 22.94 12.52 12.81
CA TYR A 243 22.79 11.40 11.92
C TYR A 243 21.62 10.49 12.32
N VAL A 244 21.53 10.14 13.60
CA VAL A 244 20.41 9.36 14.13
C VAL A 244 19.10 10.13 14.04
N PHE A 245 19.12 11.44 14.36
CA PHE A 245 17.94 12.30 14.24
C PHE A 245 17.44 12.36 12.80
N TYR A 246 18.34 12.47 11.81
CA TYR A 246 18.00 12.44 10.40
C TYR A 246 17.25 11.17 10.00
N ASN A 247 17.81 10.01 10.34
CA ASN A 247 17.18 8.70 10.10
C ASN A 247 15.78 8.59 10.73
N VAL A 248 15.62 9.11 11.96
CA VAL A 248 14.31 9.16 12.65
C VAL A 248 13.29 9.97 11.86
N ILE A 249 13.69 11.15 11.38
CA ILE A 249 12.75 12.03 10.67
C ILE A 249 12.28 11.38 9.38
N ASP A 250 13.12 10.64 8.67
CA ASP A 250 12.70 9.96 7.44
C ASP A 250 11.58 8.95 7.71
N SER A 251 11.69 8.11 8.72
CA SER A 251 10.62 7.16 9.09
C SER A 251 9.36 7.84 9.64
N VAL A 252 9.52 8.94 10.41
CA VAL A 252 8.40 9.73 10.93
C VAL A 252 7.62 10.40 9.80
N LEU A 253 8.31 10.97 8.81
CA LEU A 253 7.67 11.61 7.66
C LEU A 253 6.80 10.62 6.88
N ILE A 254 7.28 9.40 6.66
CA ILE A 254 6.49 8.36 5.97
C ILE A 254 5.20 8.07 6.77
N ARG A 255 5.32 7.91 8.09
CA ARG A 255 4.17 7.68 8.98
C ARG A 255 3.15 8.81 8.96
N GLU A 256 3.61 10.07 9.00
CA GLU A 256 2.73 11.25 8.98
C GLU A 256 2.08 11.45 7.59
N ILE A 257 2.78 11.14 6.50
CA ILE A 257 2.19 11.11 5.15
C ILE A 257 1.05 10.09 5.11
N ASP A 258 1.27 8.87 5.63
CA ASP A 258 0.23 7.84 5.67
C ASP A 258 -0.94 8.22 6.58
N LYS A 259 -0.68 8.79 7.76
CA LYS A 259 -1.71 9.28 8.68
C LYS A 259 -2.62 10.31 8.00
N LYS A 260 -2.05 11.20 7.18
CA LYS A 260 -2.79 12.23 6.44
C LYS A 260 -3.52 11.68 5.22
N LEU A 261 -2.87 10.87 4.40
CA LEU A 261 -3.42 10.35 3.15
C LEU A 261 -4.24 9.06 3.32
N LYS A 262 -3.94 8.28 4.38
CA LYS A 262 -4.55 6.97 4.69
C LYS A 262 -4.43 5.96 3.55
N THR A 263 -3.35 6.04 2.77
CA THR A 263 -3.12 5.18 1.61
C THR A 263 -2.96 3.72 1.97
N SER A 264 -2.30 3.42 3.09
CA SER A 264 -2.20 2.05 3.61
C SER A 264 -3.57 1.48 3.98
N SER A 265 -4.41 2.27 4.66
CA SER A 265 -5.79 1.86 4.98
C SER A 265 -6.63 1.58 3.72
N VAL A 266 -6.45 2.39 2.67
CA VAL A 266 -7.12 2.15 1.37
C VAL A 266 -6.63 0.87 0.74
N MET A 267 -5.32 0.61 0.75
CA MET A 267 -4.72 -0.62 0.21
C MET A 267 -5.26 -1.87 0.93
N PHE A 268 -5.24 -1.88 2.27
CA PHE A 268 -5.77 -3.00 3.06
C PHE A 268 -7.27 -3.18 2.86
N GLY A 269 -8.01 -2.08 2.81
CA GLY A 269 -9.45 -2.11 2.52
C GLY A 269 -9.75 -2.70 1.15
N LEU A 270 -8.98 -2.36 0.11
CA LEU A 270 -9.11 -2.94 -1.22
C LEU A 270 -8.74 -4.43 -1.22
N ALA A 271 -7.63 -4.81 -0.58
CA ALA A 271 -7.21 -6.20 -0.47
C ALA A 271 -8.30 -7.05 0.20
N SER A 272 -8.86 -6.56 1.29
CA SER A 272 -9.96 -7.20 2.02
C SER A 272 -11.24 -7.28 1.19
N LEU A 273 -11.67 -6.16 0.57
CA LEU A 273 -12.89 -6.10 -0.24
C LEU A 273 -12.85 -7.05 -1.44
N MET A 274 -11.68 -7.15 -2.08
CA MET A 274 -11.47 -7.95 -3.29
C MET A 274 -11.01 -9.39 -2.97
N ASN A 275 -10.71 -9.69 -1.72
CA ASN A 275 -10.12 -10.97 -1.27
C ASN A 275 -8.85 -11.32 -2.05
N VAL A 276 -7.92 -10.37 -2.16
CA VAL A 276 -6.66 -10.52 -2.89
C VAL A 276 -5.46 -10.27 -1.98
N PRO A 277 -4.29 -10.87 -2.26
CA PRO A 277 -3.06 -10.53 -1.54
C PRO A 277 -2.75 -9.03 -1.64
N VAL A 278 -2.24 -8.45 -0.56
CA VAL A 278 -1.97 -7.00 -0.46
C VAL A 278 -1.14 -6.48 -1.63
N LEU A 279 -0.05 -7.15 -1.98
CA LEU A 279 0.81 -6.75 -3.10
C LEU A 279 0.11 -6.83 -4.47
N SER A 280 -0.95 -7.61 -4.60
CA SER A 280 -1.72 -7.67 -5.84
C SER A 280 -2.50 -6.39 -6.08
N THR A 281 -2.81 -5.61 -5.02
CA THR A 281 -3.50 -4.32 -5.14
C THR A 281 -2.69 -3.27 -5.89
N TYR A 282 -1.37 -3.44 -6.02
CA TYR A 282 -0.53 -2.55 -6.84
C TYR A 282 -0.86 -2.64 -8.34
N SER A 283 -1.38 -3.78 -8.80
CA SER A 283 -1.82 -3.96 -10.19
C SER A 283 -3.33 -4.21 -10.26
N SER A 284 -4.06 -3.28 -10.83
CA SER A 284 -5.51 -3.44 -11.04
C SER A 284 -5.83 -4.67 -11.89
N THR A 285 -5.02 -4.94 -12.92
CA THR A 285 -5.18 -6.12 -13.78
C THR A 285 -5.02 -7.41 -12.97
N LYS A 286 -3.94 -7.52 -12.17
CA LYS A 286 -3.70 -8.69 -11.36
C LYS A 286 -4.77 -8.91 -10.29
N SER A 287 -5.25 -7.84 -9.66
CA SER A 287 -6.36 -7.93 -8.71
C SER A 287 -7.63 -8.45 -9.37
N ILE A 288 -7.97 -7.95 -10.56
CA ILE A 288 -9.15 -8.39 -11.32
C ILE A 288 -9.01 -9.84 -11.77
N GLU A 289 -7.83 -10.27 -12.23
CA GLU A 289 -7.56 -11.67 -12.57
C GLU A 289 -7.81 -12.61 -11.39
N ILE A 290 -7.34 -12.25 -10.19
CA ILE A 290 -7.54 -13.05 -8.98
C ILE A 290 -9.02 -13.11 -8.62
N VAL A 291 -9.73 -11.98 -8.63
CA VAL A 291 -11.18 -11.92 -8.37
C VAL A 291 -11.96 -12.81 -9.35
N GLN A 292 -11.63 -12.73 -10.63
CA GLN A 292 -12.27 -13.55 -11.66
C GLN A 292 -11.96 -15.05 -11.47
N ALA A 293 -10.69 -15.37 -11.17
CA ALA A 293 -10.26 -16.74 -10.91
C ALA A 293 -10.98 -17.34 -9.70
N GLU A 294 -11.10 -16.59 -8.62
CA GLU A 294 -11.83 -17.01 -7.42
C GLU A 294 -13.31 -17.22 -7.70
N TYR A 295 -13.91 -16.29 -8.43
CA TYR A 295 -15.32 -16.42 -8.83
C TYR A 295 -15.56 -17.69 -9.64
N LEU A 296 -14.75 -17.93 -10.69
CA LEU A 296 -14.86 -19.12 -11.52
C LEU A 296 -14.62 -20.41 -10.72
N TYR A 297 -13.64 -20.39 -9.80
CA TYR A 297 -13.35 -21.54 -8.94
C TYR A 297 -14.55 -21.91 -8.05
N ARG A 298 -15.25 -20.93 -7.47
CA ARG A 298 -16.47 -21.15 -6.67
C ARG A 298 -17.60 -21.76 -7.50
N GLU A 299 -17.62 -21.51 -8.81
CA GLU A 299 -18.57 -22.11 -9.75
C GLU A 299 -18.06 -23.43 -10.39
N ASN A 300 -16.97 -24.01 -9.86
CA ASN A 300 -16.29 -25.19 -10.46
C ASN A 300 -15.85 -24.97 -11.91
N ARG A 301 -15.44 -23.77 -12.25
CA ARG A 301 -14.97 -23.35 -13.57
C ARG A 301 -13.52 -22.85 -13.48
N VAL A 302 -12.80 -22.89 -14.58
CA VAL A 302 -11.44 -22.40 -14.71
C VAL A 302 -11.29 -21.55 -15.96
N PHE A 303 -10.29 -20.68 -16.00
CA PHE A 303 -9.94 -19.98 -17.22
C PHE A 303 -9.46 -20.96 -18.29
N PRO A 304 -9.84 -20.73 -19.56
CA PRO A 304 -9.25 -21.47 -20.66
C PRO A 304 -7.75 -21.16 -20.76
N VAL A 305 -6.98 -22.15 -21.19
CA VAL A 305 -5.55 -21.94 -21.48
C VAL A 305 -5.43 -20.98 -22.64
N VAL A 306 -4.96 -19.76 -22.36
CA VAL A 306 -4.71 -18.76 -23.39
C VAL A 306 -3.38 -19.09 -24.05
N LYS A 307 -3.40 -19.44 -25.35
CA LYS A 307 -2.18 -19.48 -26.17
C LYS A 307 -1.65 -18.07 -26.27
N LYS A 308 -0.41 -17.84 -25.81
CA LYS A 308 0.24 -16.52 -25.99
C LYS A 308 0.39 -16.29 -27.49
N ASP A 309 -0.42 -15.39 -28.05
CA ASP A 309 -0.16 -14.86 -29.38
C ASP A 309 1.23 -14.20 -29.36
N LYS A 310 2.09 -14.59 -30.29
CA LYS A 310 3.45 -14.04 -30.41
C LYS A 310 3.44 -12.56 -30.85
N GLU A 311 2.33 -12.11 -31.40
CA GLU A 311 2.15 -10.74 -31.88
C GLU A 311 1.19 -9.98 -30.94
N LYS A 312 1.69 -8.89 -30.33
CA LYS A 312 0.82 -7.92 -29.66
C LYS A 312 -0.01 -7.22 -30.74
N LYS A 313 -1.27 -7.55 -30.86
CA LYS A 313 -2.22 -6.78 -31.67
C LYS A 313 -2.51 -5.46 -30.96
N GLU A 314 -2.09 -4.36 -31.61
CA GLU A 314 -2.53 -3.04 -31.19
C GLU A 314 -4.02 -2.90 -31.47
N TYR A 315 -4.74 -2.31 -30.53
CA TYR A 315 -6.14 -1.95 -30.73
C TYR A 315 -6.27 -0.43 -30.64
N GLU A 316 -7.17 0.09 -31.46
CA GLU A 316 -7.46 1.52 -31.52
C GLU A 316 -8.05 1.99 -30.18
N GLY A 317 -7.50 3.07 -29.63
CA GLY A 317 -7.97 3.68 -28.39
C GLY A 317 -9.30 4.41 -28.54
N ALA A 318 -9.77 5.02 -27.45
CA ALA A 318 -10.98 5.82 -27.48
C ALA A 318 -10.80 7.09 -28.32
N PHE A 319 -11.84 7.48 -29.07
CA PHE A 319 -11.86 8.73 -29.80
C PHE A 319 -12.01 9.90 -28.81
N VAL A 320 -11.13 10.88 -28.91
CA VAL A 320 -11.15 12.10 -28.10
C VAL A 320 -11.39 13.30 -28.99
N PHE A 321 -12.50 14.03 -28.75
CA PHE A 321 -12.77 15.28 -29.43
C PHE A 321 -11.86 16.38 -28.94
N SER A 322 -11.25 17.12 -29.87
CA SER A 322 -10.59 18.38 -29.55
C SER A 322 -11.66 19.46 -29.31
N PRO A 323 -11.61 20.19 -28.18
CA PRO A 323 -12.57 21.26 -27.92
C PRO A 323 -12.36 22.38 -28.91
N ILE A 324 -13.47 22.93 -29.41
CA ILE A 324 -13.44 24.14 -30.24
C ILE A 324 -13.46 25.34 -29.26
N PRO A 325 -12.42 26.18 -29.23
CA PRO A 325 -12.42 27.34 -28.34
C PRO A 325 -13.54 28.31 -28.66
N GLY A 326 -14.28 28.74 -27.63
CA GLY A 326 -15.40 29.68 -27.82
C GLY A 326 -16.17 29.89 -26.51
N ILE A 327 -17.14 30.83 -26.61
CA ILE A 327 -18.10 31.09 -25.52
C ILE A 327 -19.42 30.43 -25.90
N TYR A 328 -19.84 29.46 -25.11
CA TYR A 328 -21.08 28.72 -25.33
C TYR A 328 -22.12 29.11 -24.29
N ARG A 329 -23.36 29.31 -24.70
CA ARG A 329 -24.51 29.61 -23.83
C ARG A 329 -25.43 28.39 -23.77
N ASN A 330 -26.17 28.22 -22.67
CA ASN A 330 -27.17 27.15 -22.49
C ASN A 330 -26.56 25.75 -22.68
N VAL A 331 -25.39 25.52 -22.06
CA VAL A 331 -24.67 24.23 -22.14
C VAL A 331 -25.30 23.22 -21.17
N TYR A 332 -25.69 22.05 -21.71
CA TYR A 332 -26.12 20.90 -20.92
C TYR A 332 -25.03 19.85 -20.93
N CYS A 333 -24.62 19.40 -19.72
CA CYS A 333 -23.62 18.34 -19.55
C CYS A 333 -24.33 17.05 -19.14
N LEU A 334 -24.20 16.01 -19.95
CA LEU A 334 -24.71 14.67 -19.65
C LEU A 334 -23.53 13.71 -19.46
N ASP A 335 -23.59 12.89 -18.43
CA ASP A 335 -22.57 11.90 -18.13
C ASP A 335 -23.20 10.52 -17.89
N TYR A 336 -22.56 9.48 -18.42
CA TYR A 336 -22.97 8.10 -18.19
C TYR A 336 -22.43 7.61 -16.85
N ALA A 337 -23.30 7.17 -15.96
CA ALA A 337 -22.91 6.57 -14.70
C ALA A 337 -22.11 5.28 -14.93
N SER A 338 -20.79 5.33 -14.72
CA SER A 338 -19.88 4.19 -14.88
C SER A 338 -19.99 3.55 -16.29
N LEU A 339 -19.72 4.31 -17.34
CA LEU A 339 -19.95 3.93 -18.74
C LEU A 339 -19.51 2.49 -19.08
N TYR A 340 -18.24 2.13 -18.87
CA TYR A 340 -17.74 0.80 -19.22
C TYR A 340 -18.44 -0.33 -18.45
N PRO A 341 -18.53 -0.31 -17.11
CA PRO A 341 -19.25 -1.34 -16.35
C PRO A 341 -20.72 -1.45 -16.75
N THR A 342 -21.39 -0.33 -16.99
CA THR A 342 -22.80 -0.33 -17.38
C THR A 342 -22.98 -0.94 -18.77
N THR A 343 -22.12 -0.59 -19.72
CA THR A 343 -22.13 -1.18 -21.08
C THR A 343 -21.87 -2.68 -21.02
N MET A 344 -20.87 -3.13 -20.26
CA MET A 344 -20.56 -4.57 -20.12
C MET A 344 -21.73 -5.35 -19.53
N ARG A 345 -22.43 -4.78 -18.56
CA ARG A 345 -23.64 -5.40 -17.97
C ARG A 345 -24.82 -5.40 -18.95
N GLN A 346 -25.04 -4.28 -19.64
CA GLN A 346 -26.18 -4.12 -20.57
C GLN A 346 -26.07 -5.06 -21.76
N PHE A 347 -24.88 -5.25 -22.31
CA PHE A 347 -24.62 -6.09 -23.46
C PHE A 347 -24.15 -7.50 -23.10
N ASN A 348 -24.17 -7.84 -21.81
CA ASN A 348 -23.73 -9.13 -21.29
C ASN A 348 -22.34 -9.54 -21.79
N ILE A 349 -21.39 -8.57 -21.81
CA ILE A 349 -20.04 -8.75 -22.35
C ILE A 349 -19.19 -9.57 -21.40
N SER A 350 -18.95 -10.82 -21.75
CA SER A 350 -18.13 -11.78 -21.00
C SER A 350 -17.59 -12.86 -21.94
N PRO A 351 -16.43 -13.44 -21.66
CA PRO A 351 -15.89 -14.53 -22.47
C PRO A 351 -16.82 -15.74 -22.59
N ASP A 352 -17.58 -16.02 -21.53
CA ASP A 352 -18.48 -17.18 -21.48
C ASP A 352 -19.83 -16.94 -22.18
N THR A 353 -20.17 -15.71 -22.47
CA THR A 353 -21.39 -15.32 -23.22
C THR A 353 -21.12 -14.99 -24.66
N LEU A 354 -19.84 -14.84 -25.05
CA LEU A 354 -19.48 -14.58 -26.44
C LEU A 354 -19.76 -15.80 -27.33
N LEU A 355 -20.67 -15.66 -28.29
CA LEU A 355 -21.02 -16.70 -29.25
C LEU A 355 -20.06 -16.68 -30.45
N PHE A 356 -20.04 -15.54 -31.17
CA PHE A 356 -19.22 -15.36 -32.36
C PHE A 356 -19.10 -13.87 -32.72
N LYS A 357 -18.37 -13.58 -33.78
CA LYS A 357 -18.24 -12.22 -34.33
C LYS A 357 -18.63 -12.21 -35.79
N ASP A 358 -19.76 -11.55 -36.11
CA ASP A 358 -20.22 -11.31 -37.46
C ASP A 358 -20.95 -9.96 -37.53
N LYS A 359 -20.43 -9.06 -38.38
CA LYS A 359 -21.02 -7.73 -38.59
C LYS A 359 -22.38 -7.76 -39.31
N ASN A 360 -22.65 -8.81 -40.11
CA ASN A 360 -23.85 -8.95 -40.89
C ASN A 360 -24.95 -9.78 -40.22
N HIS A 361 -24.63 -10.41 -39.09
CA HIS A 361 -25.58 -11.24 -38.34
C HIS A 361 -26.79 -10.40 -37.85
N ILE A 362 -27.98 -10.95 -38.01
CA ILE A 362 -29.22 -10.40 -37.45
C ILE A 362 -29.45 -11.13 -36.11
N PRO A 363 -29.43 -10.43 -34.97
CA PRO A 363 -29.55 -11.07 -33.66
C PRO A 363 -30.93 -11.72 -33.51
N LYS A 364 -30.96 -12.92 -32.92
CA LYS A 364 -32.15 -13.63 -32.49
C LYS A 364 -32.62 -13.10 -31.12
N GLU A 365 -33.76 -13.58 -30.65
CA GLU A 365 -34.39 -13.14 -29.39
C GLU A 365 -33.46 -13.22 -28.18
N ASN A 366 -32.62 -14.29 -28.11
CA ASN A 366 -31.68 -14.50 -27.02
C ASN A 366 -30.24 -14.03 -27.30
N GLU A 367 -30.07 -13.16 -28.27
CA GLU A 367 -28.77 -12.66 -28.73
C GLU A 367 -28.69 -11.13 -28.62
N ILE A 368 -27.55 -10.65 -28.14
CA ILE A 368 -27.22 -9.20 -28.11
C ILE A 368 -26.02 -8.97 -29.02
N LYS A 369 -26.23 -8.17 -30.06
CA LYS A 369 -25.16 -7.80 -31.00
C LYS A 369 -24.60 -6.41 -30.70
N CYS A 370 -23.29 -6.34 -30.57
CA CYS A 370 -22.56 -5.09 -30.44
C CYS A 370 -22.18 -4.52 -31.79
N THR A 371 -21.94 -3.20 -31.86
CA THR A 371 -21.57 -2.48 -33.08
C THR A 371 -20.31 -3.01 -33.78
N ASN A 372 -19.40 -3.60 -33.05
CA ASN A 372 -18.19 -4.25 -33.57
C ASN A 372 -18.45 -5.62 -34.20
N GLY A 373 -19.69 -6.09 -34.18
CA GLY A 373 -20.12 -7.38 -34.70
C GLY A 373 -20.02 -8.55 -33.74
N CYS A 374 -19.58 -8.35 -32.52
CA CYS A 374 -19.60 -9.40 -31.49
C CYS A 374 -21.05 -9.68 -31.07
N VAL A 375 -21.40 -10.95 -30.97
CA VAL A 375 -22.72 -11.43 -30.57
C VAL A 375 -22.58 -12.20 -29.26
N TYR A 376 -23.35 -11.81 -28.26
CA TYR A 376 -23.39 -12.42 -26.93
C TYR A 376 -24.75 -13.07 -26.68
N THR A 377 -24.79 -14.18 -25.96
CA THR A 377 -26.05 -14.76 -25.52
C THR A 377 -26.65 -13.98 -24.35
N ASN A 378 -27.97 -13.94 -24.27
CA ASN A 378 -28.74 -13.40 -23.16
C ASN A 378 -29.50 -14.49 -22.38
N GLU A 379 -29.20 -15.76 -22.62
CA GLU A 379 -29.83 -16.91 -21.92
C GLU A 379 -29.42 -17.01 -20.45
N PHE A 380 -28.23 -16.52 -20.14
CA PHE A 380 -27.69 -16.43 -18.78
C PHE A 380 -26.81 -15.21 -18.60
N GLU A 381 -26.65 -14.76 -17.37
CA GLU A 381 -25.73 -13.64 -17.04
C GLU A 381 -24.28 -14.12 -17.05
N GLY A 382 -23.42 -13.45 -17.82
CA GLY A 382 -21.99 -13.73 -17.85
C GLY A 382 -21.28 -13.43 -16.53
N PHE A 383 -20.18 -14.12 -16.25
CA PHE A 383 -19.49 -13.95 -14.96
C PHE A 383 -18.93 -12.54 -14.76
N ILE A 384 -18.48 -11.85 -15.83
CA ILE A 384 -17.99 -10.46 -15.71
C ILE A 384 -19.14 -9.50 -15.36
N PRO A 385 -20.29 -9.46 -16.07
CA PRO A 385 -21.46 -8.71 -15.68
C PRO A 385 -21.91 -8.94 -14.24
N LYS A 386 -21.91 -10.20 -13.78
CA LYS A 386 -22.29 -10.54 -12.41
C LYS A 386 -21.33 -9.97 -11.37
N ILE A 387 -20.01 -10.14 -11.55
CA ILE A 387 -18.99 -9.52 -10.69
C ILE A 387 -19.17 -8.00 -10.67
N LEU A 388 -19.36 -7.35 -11.84
CA LEU A 388 -19.54 -5.91 -11.92
C LEU A 388 -20.83 -5.45 -11.20
N SER A 389 -21.91 -6.24 -11.26
CA SER A 389 -23.17 -5.95 -10.57
C SER A 389 -22.98 -5.95 -9.06
N ASP A 390 -22.25 -6.95 -8.51
CA ASP A 390 -21.94 -7.05 -7.09
C ASP A 390 -21.10 -5.87 -6.59
N TYR A 391 -20.02 -5.55 -7.31
CA TYR A 391 -19.18 -4.38 -6.94
C TYR A 391 -19.91 -3.04 -7.08
N PHE A 392 -20.81 -2.93 -8.08
CA PHE A 392 -21.60 -1.72 -8.24
C PHE A 392 -22.60 -1.54 -7.08
N ALA A 393 -23.22 -2.61 -6.62
CA ALA A 393 -24.11 -2.60 -5.46
C ALA A 393 -23.35 -2.18 -4.19
N LYS A 394 -22.21 -2.81 -3.91
CA LYS A 394 -21.32 -2.45 -2.78
C LYS A 394 -20.86 -0.98 -2.86
N ARG A 395 -20.43 -0.52 -4.04
CA ARG A 395 -20.04 0.88 -4.24
C ARG A 395 -21.18 1.84 -3.91
N LYS A 396 -22.41 1.53 -4.31
CA LYS A 396 -23.57 2.37 -4.02
C LYS A 396 -23.87 2.45 -2.52
N GLU A 397 -23.71 1.34 -1.82
CA GLU A 397 -23.86 1.25 -0.36
C GLU A 397 -22.79 2.07 0.36
N TYR A 398 -21.51 1.83 0.09
CA TYR A 398 -20.41 2.59 0.70
C TYR A 398 -20.49 4.09 0.40
N LYS A 399 -20.93 4.47 -0.81
CA LYS A 399 -21.14 5.89 -1.14
C LYS A 399 -22.22 6.52 -0.26
N LYS A 400 -23.32 5.80 0.02
CA LYS A 400 -24.36 6.29 0.94
C LYS A 400 -23.81 6.46 2.37
N MET A 401 -23.04 5.47 2.86
CA MET A 401 -22.41 5.52 4.18
C MET A 401 -21.43 6.70 4.27
N MET A 402 -20.59 6.90 3.25
CA MET A 402 -19.64 8.01 3.16
C MET A 402 -20.38 9.37 3.25
N VAL A 403 -21.44 9.55 2.47
CA VAL A 403 -22.23 10.80 2.49
C VAL A 403 -22.86 11.06 3.86
N LYS A 404 -23.36 9.99 4.51
CA LYS A 404 -23.90 10.10 5.87
C LYS A 404 -22.82 10.54 6.87
N ALA A 405 -21.67 9.86 6.86
CA ALA A 405 -20.54 10.20 7.74
C ALA A 405 -20.00 11.63 7.49
N GLN A 406 -19.97 12.07 6.23
CA GLN A 406 -19.58 13.45 5.90
C GLN A 406 -20.56 14.47 6.50
N LYS A 407 -21.87 14.24 6.41
CA LYS A 407 -22.87 15.11 7.00
C LYS A 407 -22.74 15.19 8.53
N GLU A 408 -22.52 14.06 9.19
CA GLU A 408 -22.28 14.01 10.63
C GLU A 408 -21.00 14.78 11.01
N LYS A 409 -19.92 14.60 10.24
CA LYS A 409 -18.67 15.34 10.44
C LYS A 409 -18.88 16.86 10.36
N TYR A 410 -19.58 17.35 9.33
CA TYR A 410 -19.85 18.78 9.19
C TYR A 410 -20.70 19.31 10.33
N HIS A 411 -21.72 18.56 10.73
CA HIS A 411 -22.57 18.93 11.89
C HIS A 411 -21.75 19.06 13.18
N LEU A 412 -20.85 18.10 13.45
CA LEU A 412 -19.96 18.16 14.62
C LEU A 412 -18.98 19.34 14.55
N ILE A 413 -18.44 19.65 13.38
CA ILE A 413 -17.57 20.83 13.18
C ILE A 413 -18.33 22.10 13.49
N ASP A 414 -19.59 22.23 13.08
CA ASP A 414 -20.39 23.41 13.35
C ASP A 414 -20.69 23.56 14.85
N ILE A 415 -21.00 22.46 15.54
CA ILE A 415 -21.17 22.45 17.01
C ILE A 415 -19.86 22.88 17.72
N LEU A 416 -18.70 22.41 17.28
CA LEU A 416 -17.42 22.80 17.86
C LEU A 416 -17.16 24.30 17.68
N LYS A 417 -17.40 24.84 16.48
CA LYS A 417 -17.23 26.27 16.20
C LYS A 417 -18.14 27.13 17.06
N GLU A 418 -19.40 26.71 17.29
CA GLU A 418 -20.31 27.43 18.17
C GLU A 418 -19.87 27.40 19.63
N ARG A 419 -19.33 26.26 20.11
CA ARG A 419 -18.78 26.15 21.46
C ARG A 419 -17.53 27.03 21.64
N GLU A 420 -16.62 27.01 20.69
CA GLU A 420 -15.44 27.90 20.69
C GLU A 420 -15.82 29.37 20.74
N LYS A 421 -16.84 29.77 19.96
CA LYS A 421 -17.36 31.16 19.99
C LYS A 421 -17.97 31.53 21.34
N LYS A 422 -18.71 30.62 21.97
CA LYS A 422 -19.25 30.83 23.30
C LYS A 422 -18.15 30.96 24.37
N ILE A 423 -17.10 30.13 24.30
CA ILE A 423 -15.96 30.18 25.21
C ILE A 423 -15.25 31.53 25.07
N LYS A 424 -14.95 31.98 23.82
CA LYS A 424 -14.32 33.27 23.58
C LYS A 424 -15.13 34.45 24.07
N ASN A 425 -16.44 34.41 23.91
CA ASN A 425 -17.34 35.48 24.41
C ASN A 425 -17.46 35.48 25.93
N ASN A 426 -17.28 34.37 26.63
CA ASN A 426 -17.30 34.31 28.09
C ASN A 426 -15.94 34.66 28.74
N LEU A 427 -14.89 34.77 27.96
CA LEU A 427 -13.52 35.16 28.38
C LEU A 427 -13.26 36.67 28.15
N GLN A 428 -14.14 37.38 27.45
CA GLN A 428 -14.18 38.83 27.32
C GLN A 428 -15.14 39.42 28.36
#